data_0a130ba6269bfebbb17c6478bd1c67f4
#
_entry.id   0a130ba6269bfebbb17c6478bd1c67f4
#
_cell.length_a   1.000
_cell.length_b   1.000
_cell.length_c   1.000
_cell.angle_alpha   90.00
_cell.angle_beta   90.00
_cell.angle_gamma   90.00
#
_symmetry.space_group_name_H-M   'P 1'
#
loop_
_entity.id
_entity.type
_entity.pdbx_description
1 polymer ?
#
loop_
_entity_poly.entity_id
_entity_poly.type
_entity_poly.pdbx_seq_one_letter_code
_entity_poly.pdbx_strand_id
1 'polypeptide(L)'
;GVICEDDVFLGPSMVFTNVINPRSAVNHRDQYLKTQVKKGASIGANATIVCGNNIGSYAFVGAGAVVVQEIKDYALVVGNPSRQIGWVSE
;
A
#
# COMPACT_ATOMS: atom_id res chain seq x y z
N GLY A 1 2.85 -9.13 -8.02
CA GLY A 1 3.07 -9.62 -6.70
C GLY A 1 3.37 -8.57 -5.67
N VAL A 2 3.34 -8.99 -4.45
CA VAL A 2 3.61 -8.14 -3.30
C VAL A 2 4.89 -8.63 -2.63
N ILE A 3 5.78 -7.70 -2.35
CA ILE A 3 7.02 -7.99 -1.62
C ILE A 3 6.97 -7.20 -0.32
N CYS A 4 6.99 -7.91 0.80
CA CYS A 4 7.06 -7.29 2.12
C CYS A 4 8.45 -7.49 2.70
N GLU A 5 9.09 -6.40 3.10
CA GLU A 5 10.37 -6.45 3.78
C GLU A 5 10.19 -6.84 5.24
N ASP A 6 11.28 -6.81 6.01
CA ASP A 6 11.24 -7.26 7.41
C ASP A 6 10.37 -6.36 8.29
N ASP A 7 9.79 -6.96 9.31
CA ASP A 7 9.04 -6.26 10.34
C ASP A 7 7.79 -5.53 9.83
N VAL A 8 7.24 -5.95 8.70
CA VAL A 8 5.98 -5.40 8.19
C VAL A 8 4.82 -6.01 8.95
N PHE A 9 3.88 -5.16 9.39
CA PHE A 9 2.64 -5.62 9.99
C PHE A 9 1.48 -5.44 9.02
N LEU A 10 0.74 -6.51 8.77
CA LEU A 10 -0.47 -6.47 7.93
C LEU A 10 -1.68 -6.76 8.81
N GLY A 11 -2.56 -5.79 8.95
CA GLY A 11 -3.79 -5.97 9.71
C GLY A 11 -4.75 -6.96 9.07
N PRO A 12 -5.71 -7.49 9.84
CA PRO A 12 -6.67 -8.46 9.32
C PRO A 12 -7.53 -7.86 8.23
N SER A 13 -7.86 -8.68 7.24
CA SER A 13 -8.73 -8.31 6.12
C SER A 13 -8.22 -7.17 5.25
N MET A 14 -6.94 -6.82 5.35
CA MET A 14 -6.36 -5.88 4.39
C MET A 14 -6.14 -6.60 3.05
N VAL A 15 -6.13 -5.85 1.96
CA VAL A 15 -6.08 -6.41 0.61
C VAL A 15 -5.07 -5.65 -0.25
N PHE A 16 -4.31 -6.40 -1.03
CA PHE A 16 -3.53 -5.86 -2.15
C PHE A 16 -4.26 -6.22 -3.44
N THR A 17 -4.48 -5.26 -4.31
CA THR A 17 -5.07 -5.56 -5.62
C THR A 17 -3.99 -6.02 -6.60
N ASN A 18 -4.38 -6.82 -7.58
CA ASN A 18 -3.44 -7.35 -8.57
C ASN A 18 -3.53 -6.67 -9.92
N VAL A 19 -4.62 -5.99 -10.20
CA VAL A 19 -4.85 -5.39 -11.51
C VAL A 19 -5.25 -3.94 -11.32
N ILE A 20 -4.53 -3.04 -11.99
CA ILE A 20 -4.82 -1.61 -11.90
C ILE A 20 -6.04 -1.27 -12.75
N ASN A 21 -6.03 -1.68 -14.02
CA ASN A 21 -7.05 -1.34 -14.98
C ASN A 21 -7.26 -2.51 -15.95
N PRO A 22 -8.46 -3.09 -15.98
CA PRO A 22 -8.74 -4.21 -16.89
C PRO A 22 -8.46 -3.91 -18.37
N ARG A 23 -8.69 -2.68 -18.79
CA ARG A 23 -8.40 -2.30 -20.19
C ARG A 23 -6.91 -2.28 -20.46
N SER A 24 -6.14 -1.79 -19.53
CA SER A 24 -4.68 -1.80 -19.64
C SER A 24 -4.15 -3.23 -19.65
N ALA A 25 -4.76 -4.11 -18.88
CA ALA A 25 -4.34 -5.50 -18.80
C ALA A 25 -4.43 -6.21 -20.15
N VAL A 26 -5.38 -5.85 -21.00
CA VAL A 26 -5.51 -6.44 -22.32
C VAL A 26 -4.28 -6.18 -23.18
N ASN A 27 -3.73 -4.99 -23.10
CA ASN A 27 -2.59 -4.58 -23.92
C ASN A 27 -1.24 -4.78 -23.22
N HIS A 28 -1.26 -4.98 -21.92
CA HIS A 28 -0.05 -5.04 -21.11
C HIS A 28 -0.06 -6.23 -20.17
N ARG A 29 -0.46 -7.37 -20.67
CA ARG A 29 -0.63 -8.58 -19.86
C ARG A 29 0.62 -9.01 -19.09
N ASP A 30 1.78 -8.62 -19.58
CA ASP A 30 3.04 -8.97 -18.94
C ASP A 30 3.51 -7.91 -17.94
N GLN A 31 2.73 -6.85 -17.77
CA GLN A 31 3.09 -5.73 -16.93
C GLN A 31 2.33 -5.75 -15.61
N TYR A 32 2.54 -6.80 -14.85
CA TYR A 32 2.03 -6.82 -13.49
C TYR A 32 2.89 -5.90 -12.65
N LEU A 33 2.27 -4.86 -12.09
CA LEU A 33 3.00 -3.95 -11.23
C LEU A 33 3.27 -4.63 -9.89
N LYS A 34 4.49 -4.48 -9.44
CA LYS A 34 4.89 -4.98 -8.13
C LYS A 34 4.54 -3.94 -7.07
N THR A 35 4.05 -4.42 -5.94
CA THR A 35 3.82 -3.58 -4.78
C THR A 35 4.85 -3.97 -3.73
N GLN A 36 5.62 -3.00 -3.28
CA GLN A 36 6.66 -3.25 -2.30
C GLN A 36 6.30 -2.55 -0.99
N VAL A 37 6.25 -3.32 0.07
CA VAL A 37 6.01 -2.80 1.42
C VAL A 37 7.34 -2.83 2.15
N LYS A 38 7.86 -1.66 2.44
CA LYS A 38 9.21 -1.54 2.97
C LYS A 38 9.25 -1.80 4.46
N LYS A 39 10.47 -1.96 4.97
CA LYS A 39 10.73 -2.39 6.33
C LYS A 39 9.94 -1.59 7.36
N GLY A 40 9.35 -2.31 8.31
CA GLY A 40 8.69 -1.70 9.46
C GLY A 40 7.37 -1.01 9.19
N ALA A 41 6.87 -1.05 7.95
CA ALA A 41 5.58 -0.44 7.64
C ALA A 41 4.44 -1.21 8.33
N SER A 42 3.38 -0.49 8.69
CA SER A 42 2.18 -1.07 9.28
C SER A 42 0.97 -0.72 8.43
N ILE A 43 0.20 -1.73 8.08
CA ILE A 43 -1.04 -1.53 7.30
C ILE A 43 -2.21 -1.97 8.15
N GLY A 44 -3.11 -1.04 8.40
CA GLY A 44 -4.26 -1.28 9.28
C GLY A 44 -5.28 -2.25 8.70
N ALA A 45 -6.18 -2.73 9.56
CA ALA A 45 -7.22 -3.66 9.18
C ALA A 45 -8.12 -3.10 8.08
N ASN A 46 -8.53 -3.95 7.17
CA ASN A 46 -9.44 -3.60 6.07
C ASN A 46 -8.91 -2.54 5.11
N ALA A 47 -7.63 -2.21 5.16
CA ALA A 47 -7.04 -1.29 4.19
C ALA A 47 -6.93 -1.97 2.82
N THR A 48 -6.98 -1.18 1.77
CA THR A 48 -6.81 -1.66 0.39
C THR A 48 -5.64 -0.93 -0.24
N ILE A 49 -4.66 -1.68 -0.71
CA ILE A 49 -3.49 -1.13 -1.38
C ILE A 49 -3.61 -1.44 -2.86
N VAL A 50 -3.79 -0.41 -3.67
CA VAL A 50 -3.87 -0.59 -5.11
C VAL A 50 -2.47 -0.90 -5.63
N CYS A 51 -2.34 -1.95 -6.43
CA CYS A 51 -1.04 -2.45 -6.88
C CYS A 51 -0.20 -1.38 -7.56
N GLY A 52 1.11 -1.51 -7.44
CA GLY A 52 2.06 -0.54 -8.00
C GLY A 52 2.33 0.67 -7.12
N ASN A 53 1.66 0.77 -5.98
CA ASN A 53 1.88 1.88 -5.05
C ASN A 53 2.68 1.38 -3.86
N ASN A 54 3.94 1.74 -3.80
CA ASN A 54 4.83 1.26 -2.75
C ASN A 54 4.54 1.94 -1.41
N ILE A 55 4.72 1.19 -0.35
CA ILE A 55 4.57 1.70 1.02
C ILE A 55 5.95 1.90 1.59
N GLY A 56 6.26 3.12 1.99
CA GLY A 56 7.58 3.46 2.51
C GLY A 56 7.91 2.82 3.86
N SER A 57 9.20 2.86 4.19
CA SER A 57 9.68 2.28 5.45
C SER A 57 9.05 2.98 6.65
N TYR A 58 8.60 2.18 7.62
CA TYR A 58 7.99 2.67 8.86
C TYR A 58 6.76 3.55 8.65
N ALA A 59 6.17 3.53 7.46
CA ALA A 59 4.91 4.23 7.20
C ALA A 59 3.77 3.53 7.94
N PHE A 60 2.72 4.28 8.24
CA PHE A 60 1.53 3.74 8.88
C PHE A 60 0.31 4.05 8.00
N VAL A 61 -0.36 2.99 7.56
CA VAL A 61 -1.61 3.10 6.81
C VAL A 61 -2.75 2.78 7.75
N GLY A 62 -3.63 3.73 7.98
CA GLY A 62 -4.74 3.57 8.91
C GLY A 62 -5.76 2.52 8.46
N ALA A 63 -6.53 2.02 9.43
CA ALA A 63 -7.56 1.02 9.13
C ALA A 63 -8.57 1.56 8.11
N GLY A 64 -8.94 0.72 7.15
CA GLY A 64 -9.92 1.08 6.12
C GLY A 64 -9.43 2.04 5.05
N ALA A 65 -8.17 2.45 5.09
CA ALA A 65 -7.65 3.37 4.08
C ALA A 65 -7.55 2.70 2.70
N VAL A 66 -7.70 3.49 1.66
CA VAL A 66 -7.53 3.02 0.28
C VAL A 66 -6.34 3.77 -0.32
N VAL A 67 -5.24 3.06 -0.50
CA VAL A 67 -3.98 3.64 -0.99
C VAL A 67 -3.95 3.57 -2.51
N VAL A 68 -3.96 4.74 -3.13
CA VAL A 68 -3.96 4.88 -4.59
C VAL A 68 -2.73 5.63 -5.09
N GLN A 69 -1.78 5.90 -4.22
CA GLN A 69 -0.54 6.58 -4.57
C GLN A 69 0.59 6.08 -3.68
N GLU A 70 1.81 6.36 -4.09
CA GLU A 70 2.98 5.93 -3.34
C GLU A 70 3.03 6.62 -1.98
N ILE A 71 3.43 5.86 -0.97
CA ILE A 71 3.49 6.35 0.41
C ILE A 71 4.95 6.53 0.80
N LYS A 72 5.28 7.72 1.28
CA LYS A 72 6.65 8.05 1.69
C LYS A 72 7.03 7.35 2.99
N ASP A 73 8.34 7.24 3.20
CA ASP A 73 8.84 6.70 4.47
C ASP A 73 8.31 7.53 5.64
N TYR A 74 7.92 6.86 6.69
CA TYR A 74 7.39 7.47 7.93
C TYR A 74 6.08 8.23 7.74
N ALA A 75 5.44 8.15 6.59
CA ALA A 75 4.17 8.85 6.39
C ALA A 75 3.04 8.18 7.17
N LEU A 76 2.15 9.00 7.71
CA LEU A 76 0.92 8.54 8.34
C LEU A 76 -0.22 8.89 7.39
N VAL A 77 -0.91 7.88 6.86
CA VAL A 77 -1.98 8.08 5.89
C VAL A 77 -3.28 7.42 6.33
N VAL A 78 -4.39 8.07 6.02
CA VAL A 78 -5.72 7.57 6.37
C VAL A 78 -6.72 7.93 5.27
N GLY A 79 -7.82 7.22 5.25
CA GLY A 79 -8.99 7.61 4.45
C GLY A 79 -9.10 6.97 3.07
N ASN A 80 -10.16 7.31 2.38
CA ASN A 80 -10.46 6.82 1.04
C ASN A 80 -10.90 8.01 0.15
N PRO A 81 -10.09 8.42 -0.86
CA PRO A 81 -8.70 7.98 -1.07
C PRO A 81 -7.80 8.38 0.08
N SER A 82 -6.72 7.66 0.26
CA SER A 82 -5.84 7.92 1.39
C SER A 82 -5.16 9.28 1.28
N ARG A 83 -4.96 9.91 2.43
CA ARG A 83 -4.26 11.19 2.54
C ARG A 83 -3.21 11.10 3.62
N GLN A 84 -2.08 11.71 3.37
CA GLN A 84 -1.07 11.85 4.40
C GLN A 84 -1.49 12.94 5.38
N ILE A 85 -1.65 12.57 6.64
CA ILE A 85 -2.05 13.50 7.68
C ILE A 85 -0.91 13.86 8.61
N GLY A 86 0.23 13.23 8.45
CA GLY A 86 1.39 13.50 9.28
C GLY A 86 2.49 12.50 9.04
N TRP A 87 3.37 12.39 10.04
CA TRP A 87 4.51 11.49 10.03
C TRP A 87 4.47 10.61 11.26
N VAL A 88 4.93 9.38 11.10
CA VAL A 88 5.08 8.48 12.25
C VAL A 88 6.27 8.95 13.06
N SER A 89 6.04 9.10 14.35
CA SER A 89 7.12 9.45 15.27
C SER A 89 7.92 8.20 15.63
N GLU A 90 9.21 8.34 15.63
CA GLU A 90 10.07 7.25 16.09
C GLU A 90 10.13 7.18 17.60
#